data_30d22630037df40bc237a5079b00e2e8
#
_entry.id   30d22630037df40bc237a5079b00e2e8
#
_cell.length_a   1.000
_cell.length_b   1.000
_cell.length_c   1.000
_cell.angle_alpha   90.00
_cell.angle_beta   90.00
_cell.angle_gamma   90.00
#
_symmetry.space_group_name_H-M   'P 1'
#
loop_
_entity.id
_entity.type
_entity.pdbx_description
1 polymer ?
#
loop_
_entity_poly.entity_id
_entity_poly.type
_entity_poly.pdbx_seq_one_letter_code
_entity_poly.pdbx_strand_id
1 'polypeptide(L)'
;MTAPRIAASPLARRLAAERGVELSALRGSGPGGRILADDVPGGAPRAASAPAAPTVPEAPPEPTPAPRAAPASYRLSRMVASATLDLFVAEFGRVREVRITDILAEAARRVSPDGAAVTVDPGRAPDAGARGALGLCDMTAAGHVAFDPAPAGALSAVLGVSRPEAGVFRIALVADAAALPPTDGAALIAALADLIEHPAPLFSR
;
A
#
# COMPACT_ATOMS: atom_id res chain seq x y z
N MET A 1 -48.99 -30.57 13.85
CA MET A 1 -48.35 -29.81 14.95
C MET A 1 -46.89 -29.58 14.53
N THR A 2 -46.55 -28.38 14.17
CA THR A 2 -45.20 -28.04 13.69
C THR A 2 -44.28 -27.83 14.90
N ALA A 3 -43.23 -28.65 15.03
CA ALA A 3 -42.24 -28.50 16.10
C ALA A 3 -41.62 -27.10 16.08
N PRO A 4 -41.41 -26.44 17.22
CA PRO A 4 -40.84 -25.11 17.29
C PRO A 4 -39.41 -25.13 16.70
N ARG A 5 -39.13 -24.23 15.72
CA ARG A 5 -37.81 -24.09 15.14
C ARG A 5 -36.85 -23.53 16.19
N ILE A 6 -35.92 -24.34 16.67
CA ILE A 6 -34.88 -23.90 17.60
C ILE A 6 -33.91 -23.03 16.87
N ALA A 7 -33.75 -21.77 17.35
CA ALA A 7 -32.79 -20.81 16.79
C ALA A 7 -31.36 -21.21 17.27
N ALA A 8 -30.53 -21.71 16.34
CA ALA A 8 -29.17 -22.08 16.61
C ALA A 8 -28.26 -21.60 15.47
N SER A 9 -27.01 -21.23 15.78
CA SER A 9 -26.01 -20.87 14.76
C SER A 9 -25.62 -22.10 13.92
N PRO A 10 -25.15 -21.93 12.66
CA PRO A 10 -24.69 -23.06 11.85
C PRO A 10 -23.60 -23.91 12.53
N LEU A 11 -22.68 -23.25 13.23
CA LEU A 11 -21.62 -23.92 13.97
C LEU A 11 -22.14 -24.69 15.18
N ALA A 12 -23.10 -24.12 15.95
CA ALA A 12 -23.73 -24.81 17.06
C ALA A 12 -24.45 -26.09 16.62
N ARG A 13 -25.14 -26.07 15.49
CA ARG A 13 -25.81 -27.24 14.91
C ARG A 13 -24.82 -28.34 14.53
N ARG A 14 -23.69 -27.96 13.94
CA ARG A 14 -22.63 -28.91 13.56
C ARG A 14 -22.01 -29.56 14.78
N LEU A 15 -21.63 -28.78 15.81
CA LEU A 15 -21.04 -29.26 17.03
C LEU A 15 -22.01 -30.15 17.83
N ALA A 16 -23.29 -29.77 17.85
CA ALA A 16 -24.32 -30.58 18.52
C ALA A 16 -24.49 -31.96 17.83
N ALA A 17 -24.50 -31.97 16.49
CA ALA A 17 -24.56 -33.21 15.70
C ALA A 17 -23.32 -34.11 15.90
N GLU A 18 -22.12 -33.52 15.88
CA GLU A 18 -20.85 -34.24 16.08
C GLU A 18 -20.75 -34.87 17.50
N ARG A 19 -21.41 -34.26 18.48
CA ARG A 19 -21.34 -34.69 19.89
C ARG A 19 -22.59 -35.40 20.39
N GLY A 20 -23.58 -35.60 19.53
CA GLY A 20 -24.86 -36.26 19.91
C GLY A 20 -25.68 -35.50 20.94
N VAL A 21 -25.56 -34.15 20.97
CA VAL A 21 -26.28 -33.30 21.92
C VAL A 21 -27.55 -32.74 21.27
N GLU A 22 -28.69 -32.92 21.92
CA GLU A 22 -29.97 -32.37 21.46
C GLU A 22 -30.03 -30.85 21.68
N LEU A 23 -30.22 -30.07 20.60
CA LEU A 23 -30.35 -28.60 20.68
C LEU A 23 -31.55 -28.15 21.53
N SER A 24 -32.57 -28.97 21.66
CA SER A 24 -33.76 -28.70 22.48
C SER A 24 -33.46 -28.67 24.01
N ALA A 25 -32.39 -29.34 24.42
CA ALA A 25 -31.94 -29.38 25.82
C ALA A 25 -31.02 -28.19 26.19
N LEU A 26 -30.61 -27.40 25.22
CA LEU A 26 -29.67 -26.30 25.41
C LEU A 26 -30.39 -24.95 25.52
N ARG A 27 -29.92 -24.10 26.43
CA ARG A 27 -30.36 -22.71 26.54
C ARG A 27 -29.40 -21.81 25.77
N GLY A 28 -29.90 -21.11 24.71
CA GLY A 28 -29.10 -20.24 23.92
C GLY A 28 -28.73 -18.92 24.62
N SER A 29 -27.44 -18.55 24.62
CA SER A 29 -26.90 -17.33 25.20
C SER A 29 -26.88 -16.14 24.19
N GLY A 30 -27.17 -16.41 22.93
CA GLY A 30 -27.15 -15.38 21.86
C GLY A 30 -28.38 -14.48 21.82
N PRO A 31 -28.35 -13.42 20.99
CA PRO A 31 -29.46 -12.48 20.80
C PRO A 31 -30.75 -13.21 20.40
N GLY A 32 -31.85 -12.91 21.12
CA GLY A 32 -33.15 -13.57 20.92
C GLY A 32 -33.18 -15.05 21.33
N GLY A 33 -32.30 -15.49 22.25
CA GLY A 33 -32.27 -16.86 22.72
C GLY A 33 -31.65 -17.87 21.75
N ARG A 34 -30.82 -17.38 20.80
CA ARG A 34 -30.12 -18.22 19.81
C ARG A 34 -29.02 -19.05 20.47
N ILE A 35 -28.97 -20.33 20.18
CA ILE A 35 -27.90 -21.23 20.65
C ILE A 35 -26.63 -20.93 19.82
N LEU A 36 -25.55 -20.60 20.53
CA LEU A 36 -24.20 -20.37 19.96
C LEU A 36 -23.34 -21.62 20.11
N ALA A 37 -22.17 -21.64 19.48
CA ALA A 37 -21.23 -22.76 19.57
C ALA A 37 -20.75 -23.01 21.02
N ASP A 38 -20.64 -21.93 21.80
CA ASP A 38 -20.19 -21.97 23.20
C ASP A 38 -21.22 -22.58 24.14
N ASP A 39 -22.49 -22.65 23.73
CA ASP A 39 -23.58 -23.26 24.50
C ASP A 39 -23.61 -24.79 24.36
N VAL A 40 -22.86 -25.36 23.42
CA VAL A 40 -22.77 -26.82 23.22
C VAL A 40 -21.70 -27.39 24.15
N PRO A 41 -22.04 -28.35 25.06
CA PRO A 41 -21.06 -28.93 25.98
C PRO A 41 -19.81 -29.43 25.26
N GLY A 42 -18.62 -28.98 25.71
CA GLY A 42 -17.32 -29.27 25.07
C GLY A 42 -16.91 -28.27 23.98
N GLY A 43 -17.61 -27.17 23.81
CA GLY A 43 -17.08 -25.97 23.12
C GLY A 43 -15.88 -25.43 23.90
N ALA A 44 -14.92 -24.80 23.21
CA ALA A 44 -13.76 -24.18 23.86
C ALA A 44 -14.25 -23.18 24.93
N PRO A 45 -13.76 -23.24 26.20
CA PRO A 45 -14.24 -22.34 27.23
C PRO A 45 -13.90 -20.91 26.85
N ARG A 46 -14.92 -20.09 26.61
CA ARG A 46 -14.81 -18.66 26.70
C ARG A 46 -14.44 -18.36 28.15
N ALA A 47 -13.33 -17.68 28.37
CA ALA A 47 -12.90 -17.24 29.68
C ALA A 47 -14.12 -16.67 30.46
N ALA A 48 -14.51 -17.34 31.52
CA ALA A 48 -15.55 -16.90 32.41
C ALA A 48 -15.13 -15.56 33.00
N SER A 49 -16.04 -14.58 32.98
CA SER A 49 -15.92 -13.37 33.77
C SER A 49 -15.60 -13.76 35.21
N ALA A 50 -14.40 -13.45 35.68
CA ALA A 50 -14.02 -13.62 37.09
C ALA A 50 -14.95 -12.74 37.95
N PRO A 51 -15.32 -13.22 39.16
CA PRO A 51 -16.09 -12.39 40.09
C PRO A 51 -15.28 -11.18 40.52
N ALA A 52 -15.95 -10.01 40.57
CA ALA A 52 -15.40 -8.75 40.94
C ALA A 52 -14.57 -8.81 42.24
N ALA A 53 -13.26 -8.60 42.12
CA ALA A 53 -12.39 -8.28 43.24
C ALA A 53 -12.65 -6.82 43.68
N PRO A 54 -12.43 -6.46 44.96
CA PRO A 54 -12.76 -5.13 45.48
C PRO A 54 -12.00 -4.04 44.75
N THR A 55 -12.74 -3.03 44.33
CA THR A 55 -12.25 -1.84 43.64
C THR A 55 -11.21 -1.08 44.46
N VAL A 56 -9.96 -1.19 44.02
CA VAL A 56 -8.95 -0.18 44.31
C VAL A 56 -9.30 1.06 43.44
N PRO A 57 -9.26 2.29 43.94
CA PRO A 57 -9.55 3.46 43.13
C PRO A 57 -8.63 3.47 41.89
N GLU A 58 -9.24 3.23 40.73
CA GLU A 58 -8.56 3.30 39.43
C GLU A 58 -8.07 4.74 39.22
N ALA A 59 -6.76 4.89 39.07
CA ALA A 59 -6.18 6.14 38.61
C ALA A 59 -6.87 6.54 37.30
N PRO A 60 -7.10 7.83 37.02
CA PRO A 60 -7.73 8.27 35.78
C PRO A 60 -7.01 7.62 34.60
N PRO A 61 -7.73 7.04 33.62
CA PRO A 61 -7.10 6.41 32.47
C PRO A 61 -6.17 7.46 31.82
N GLU A 62 -4.89 7.08 31.70
CA GLU A 62 -3.97 7.89 30.92
C GLU A 62 -4.61 8.07 29.53
N PRO A 63 -4.58 9.30 28.97
CA PRO A 63 -5.19 9.55 27.69
C PRO A 63 -4.56 8.60 26.67
N THR A 64 -5.37 7.66 26.19
CA THR A 64 -4.97 6.78 25.07
C THR A 64 -4.48 7.70 23.97
N PRO A 65 -3.22 7.59 23.49
CA PRO A 65 -2.73 8.46 22.45
C PRO A 65 -3.71 8.37 21.28
N ALA A 66 -4.28 9.50 20.89
CA ALA A 66 -5.20 9.57 19.78
C ALA A 66 -4.56 8.86 18.58
N PRO A 67 -5.29 8.01 17.82
CA PRO A 67 -4.73 7.34 16.66
C PRO A 67 -4.08 8.41 15.78
N ARG A 68 -2.75 8.33 15.66
CA ARG A 68 -1.98 9.24 14.82
C ARG A 68 -2.56 9.13 13.45
N ALA A 69 -3.19 10.20 12.94
CA ALA A 69 -3.75 10.22 11.59
C ALA A 69 -2.66 9.68 10.64
N ALA A 70 -3.00 8.65 9.89
CA ALA A 70 -2.08 8.13 8.89
C ALA A 70 -1.70 9.30 7.97
N PRO A 71 -0.43 9.46 7.61
CA PRO A 71 0.00 10.54 6.74
C PRO A 71 -0.87 10.53 5.48
N ALA A 72 -1.44 11.68 5.12
CA ALA A 72 -2.30 11.80 3.96
C ALA A 72 -1.41 11.61 2.71
N SER A 73 -1.37 10.40 2.20
CA SER A 73 -0.68 10.10 0.95
C SER A 73 -1.62 10.30 -0.23
N TYR A 74 -1.10 10.79 -1.34
CA TYR A 74 -1.82 10.93 -2.59
C TYR A 74 -1.08 10.22 -3.73
N ARG A 75 -1.79 10.02 -4.83
CA ARG A 75 -1.24 9.41 -6.04
C ARG A 75 -1.61 10.23 -7.25
N LEU A 76 -0.63 10.45 -8.11
CA LEU A 76 -0.80 11.06 -9.44
C LEU A 76 -0.23 10.12 -10.48
N SER A 77 -0.76 10.16 -11.71
CA SER A 77 -0.16 9.44 -12.83
C SER A 77 -0.38 10.16 -14.15
N ARG A 78 0.56 9.97 -15.09
CA ARG A 78 0.54 10.54 -16.43
C ARG A 78 1.09 9.53 -17.44
N MET A 79 0.47 9.49 -18.62
CA MET A 79 1.00 8.80 -19.79
C MET A 79 1.88 9.78 -20.56
N VAL A 80 3.04 9.31 -21.03
CA VAL A 80 4.08 10.13 -21.65
C VAL A 80 4.61 9.41 -22.90
N ALA A 81 4.73 10.10 -24.00
CA ALA A 81 5.34 9.55 -25.20
C ALA A 81 6.84 9.29 -24.98
N SER A 82 7.31 8.07 -25.22
CA SER A 82 8.71 7.69 -25.03
C SER A 82 9.49 7.54 -26.33
N ALA A 83 8.85 7.72 -27.49
CA ALA A 83 9.45 7.47 -28.79
C ALA A 83 10.76 8.26 -29.02
N THR A 84 10.80 9.55 -28.63
CA THR A 84 12.00 10.36 -28.75
C THR A 84 13.12 9.84 -27.86
N LEU A 85 12.81 9.49 -26.59
CA LEU A 85 13.79 8.95 -25.67
C LEU A 85 14.30 7.58 -26.15
N ASP A 86 13.41 6.72 -26.66
CA ASP A 86 13.78 5.42 -27.21
C ASP A 86 14.76 5.55 -28.39
N LEU A 87 14.55 6.52 -29.28
CA LEU A 87 15.49 6.85 -30.37
C LEU A 87 16.84 7.35 -29.84
N PHE A 88 16.83 8.23 -28.82
CA PHE A 88 18.06 8.71 -28.18
C PHE A 88 18.84 7.54 -27.57
N VAL A 89 18.19 6.66 -26.83
CA VAL A 89 18.83 5.48 -26.24
C VAL A 89 19.41 4.57 -27.31
N ALA A 90 18.69 4.34 -28.40
CA ALA A 90 19.15 3.50 -29.51
C ALA A 90 20.39 4.09 -30.20
N GLU A 91 20.46 5.38 -30.41
CA GLU A 91 21.60 6.04 -31.05
C GLU A 91 22.80 6.17 -30.12
N PHE A 92 22.60 6.69 -28.89
CA PHE A 92 23.69 6.84 -27.91
C PHE A 92 24.18 5.53 -27.35
N GLY A 93 23.31 4.51 -27.22
CA GLY A 93 23.67 3.17 -26.78
C GLY A 93 24.64 2.45 -27.69
N ARG A 94 24.79 2.90 -28.96
CA ARG A 94 25.82 2.40 -29.91
C ARG A 94 27.22 2.94 -29.61
N VAL A 95 27.32 4.09 -28.93
CA VAL A 95 28.57 4.78 -28.64
C VAL A 95 28.99 4.66 -27.18
N ARG A 96 28.02 4.59 -26.28
CA ARG A 96 28.19 4.41 -24.84
C ARG A 96 27.13 3.46 -24.31
N GLU A 97 27.46 2.66 -23.28
CA GLU A 97 26.46 1.89 -22.52
C GLU A 97 25.54 2.85 -21.76
N VAL A 98 24.47 3.32 -22.41
CA VAL A 98 23.46 4.17 -21.80
C VAL A 98 22.19 3.32 -21.64
N ARG A 99 21.71 3.17 -20.41
CA ARG A 99 20.46 2.50 -20.10
C ARG A 99 19.34 3.52 -19.85
N ILE A 100 18.13 3.12 -20.17
CA ILE A 100 16.93 3.92 -19.87
C ILE A 100 16.89 4.29 -18.39
N THR A 101 17.20 3.35 -17.50
CA THR A 101 17.25 3.57 -16.05
C THR A 101 18.19 4.71 -15.65
N ASP A 102 19.37 4.80 -16.29
CA ASP A 102 20.35 5.86 -15.99
C ASP A 102 19.82 7.24 -16.38
N ILE A 103 19.13 7.31 -17.52
CA ILE A 103 18.51 8.55 -18.01
C ILE A 103 17.34 8.95 -17.09
N LEU A 104 16.49 7.99 -16.72
CA LEU A 104 15.37 8.24 -15.80
C LEU A 104 15.86 8.68 -14.42
N ALA A 105 16.96 8.10 -13.93
CA ALA A 105 17.57 8.50 -12.66
C ALA A 105 18.12 9.93 -12.74
N GLU A 106 18.75 10.32 -13.86
CA GLU A 106 19.21 11.70 -14.08
C GLU A 106 18.03 12.67 -14.19
N ALA A 107 17.00 12.32 -14.93
CA ALA A 107 15.78 13.12 -15.05
C ALA A 107 15.10 13.29 -13.68
N ALA A 108 14.98 12.22 -12.88
CA ALA A 108 14.43 12.27 -11.54
C ALA A 108 15.25 13.19 -10.60
N ARG A 109 16.58 13.15 -10.67
CA ARG A 109 17.44 14.07 -9.91
C ARG A 109 17.20 15.54 -10.28
N ARG A 110 17.02 15.85 -11.58
CA ARG A 110 16.79 17.22 -12.03
C ARG A 110 15.45 17.79 -11.62
N VAL A 111 14.42 16.95 -11.53
CA VAL A 111 13.08 17.39 -11.10
C VAL A 111 12.88 17.28 -9.59
N SER A 112 13.77 16.60 -8.87
CA SER A 112 13.68 16.49 -7.40
C SER A 112 13.91 17.86 -6.75
N PRO A 113 13.08 18.27 -5.79
CA PRO A 113 13.26 19.53 -5.08
C PRO A 113 14.65 19.69 -4.43
N ASP A 114 15.21 18.58 -3.93
CA ASP A 114 16.50 18.54 -3.26
C ASP A 114 17.65 18.13 -4.19
N GLY A 115 17.38 17.95 -5.48
CA GLY A 115 18.36 17.46 -6.45
C GLY A 115 18.84 16.02 -6.17
N ALA A 116 18.15 15.30 -5.29
CA ALA A 116 18.51 13.95 -4.89
C ALA A 116 17.43 12.96 -5.34
N ALA A 117 17.82 11.93 -6.09
CA ALA A 117 16.97 10.81 -6.41
C ALA A 117 17.71 9.50 -6.16
N VAL A 118 17.00 8.53 -5.60
CA VAL A 118 17.53 7.20 -5.26
C VAL A 118 16.74 6.15 -6.01
N THR A 119 17.43 5.26 -6.71
CA THR A 119 16.78 4.11 -7.35
C THR A 119 16.32 3.14 -6.26
N VAL A 120 15.08 2.72 -6.35
CA VAL A 120 14.44 1.80 -5.41
C VAL A 120 14.03 0.54 -6.16
N ASP A 121 14.46 -0.62 -5.66
CA ASP A 121 14.00 -1.90 -6.19
C ASP A 121 12.55 -2.15 -5.77
N PRO A 122 11.68 -2.64 -6.68
CA PRO A 122 10.32 -3.03 -6.33
C PRO A 122 10.30 -4.06 -5.19
N GLY A 123 9.61 -3.73 -4.10
CA GLY A 123 9.49 -4.62 -2.94
C GLY A 123 10.64 -4.60 -1.94
N ARG A 124 11.68 -3.79 -2.16
CA ARG A 124 12.76 -3.58 -1.20
C ARG A 124 12.60 -2.23 -0.49
N ALA A 125 12.79 -2.24 0.83
CA ALA A 125 12.84 -1.00 1.60
C ALA A 125 14.07 -0.17 1.19
N PRO A 126 13.94 1.15 1.00
CA PRO A 126 15.08 2.02 0.71
C PRO A 126 16.04 2.04 1.90
N ASP A 127 17.32 2.27 1.61
CA ASP A 127 18.35 2.39 2.64
C ASP A 127 18.06 3.59 3.58
N ALA A 128 18.48 3.46 4.82
CA ALA A 128 18.24 4.48 5.87
C ALA A 128 18.80 5.88 5.51
N GLY A 129 19.79 5.95 4.63
CA GLY A 129 20.37 7.20 4.12
C GLY A 129 19.53 7.91 3.05
N ALA A 130 18.49 7.26 2.54
CA ALA A 130 17.61 7.80 1.49
C ALA A 130 16.49 8.70 2.04
N ARG A 131 16.53 9.08 3.30
CA ARG A 131 15.48 9.93 3.91
C ARG A 131 15.33 11.25 3.17
N GLY A 132 14.08 11.57 2.83
CA GLY A 132 13.72 12.83 2.15
C GLY A 132 14.02 12.83 0.65
N ALA A 133 14.74 11.83 0.10
CA ALA A 133 15.01 11.75 -1.32
C ALA A 133 13.76 11.31 -2.11
N LEU A 134 13.74 11.66 -3.39
CA LEU A 134 12.78 11.13 -4.35
C LEU A 134 13.20 9.69 -4.72
N GLY A 135 12.35 8.71 -4.45
CA GLY A 135 12.55 7.34 -4.90
C GLY A 135 12.20 7.17 -6.37
N LEU A 136 13.03 6.46 -7.14
CA LEU A 136 12.72 6.06 -8.51
C LEU A 136 12.65 4.53 -8.60
N CYS A 137 11.49 4.01 -8.98
CA CYS A 137 11.27 2.61 -9.28
C CYS A 137 11.07 2.44 -10.78
N ASP A 138 12.06 1.87 -11.46
CA ASP A 138 12.02 1.64 -12.90
C ASP A 138 11.54 0.22 -13.22
N MET A 139 10.38 0.13 -13.87
CA MET A 139 9.75 -1.09 -14.34
C MET A 139 9.69 -1.16 -15.88
N THR A 140 10.45 -0.33 -16.58
CA THR A 140 10.38 -0.27 -18.05
C THR A 140 10.88 -1.55 -18.73
N ALA A 141 11.73 -2.31 -18.06
CA ALA A 141 12.24 -3.61 -18.53
C ALA A 141 11.31 -4.80 -18.24
N ALA A 142 10.26 -4.61 -17.42
CA ALA A 142 9.35 -5.68 -17.01
C ALA A 142 8.30 -6.05 -18.08
N GLY A 143 8.38 -5.49 -19.26
CA GLY A 143 7.41 -5.70 -20.35
C GLY A 143 6.23 -4.71 -20.30
N HIS A 144 5.13 -5.07 -20.95
CA HIS A 144 3.95 -4.20 -21.06
C HIS A 144 3.09 -4.26 -19.79
N VAL A 145 3.55 -3.60 -18.73
CA VAL A 145 2.86 -3.53 -17.43
C VAL A 145 2.58 -2.08 -17.04
N ALA A 146 1.47 -1.86 -16.35
CA ALA A 146 1.20 -0.64 -15.61
C ALA A 146 1.59 -0.88 -14.15
N PHE A 147 2.42 -0.01 -13.59
CA PHE A 147 2.93 -0.14 -12.24
C PHE A 147 2.67 1.12 -11.43
N ASP A 148 2.20 0.94 -10.21
CA ASP A 148 2.08 1.98 -9.19
C ASP A 148 3.06 1.67 -8.05
N PRO A 149 3.98 2.59 -7.72
CA PRO A 149 4.89 2.37 -6.62
C PRO A 149 4.16 2.32 -5.29
N ALA A 150 4.70 1.55 -4.35
CA ALA A 150 4.25 1.60 -2.97
C ALA A 150 4.92 2.77 -2.22
N PRO A 151 4.25 3.37 -1.20
CA PRO A 151 4.91 4.29 -0.30
C PRO A 151 6.09 3.60 0.38
N ALA A 152 7.27 4.20 0.32
CA ALA A 152 8.48 3.63 0.90
C ALA A 152 8.90 4.44 2.13
N GLY A 153 8.35 4.13 3.26
CA GLY A 153 8.48 4.64 4.64
C GLY A 153 9.45 5.79 4.96
N ALA A 154 10.65 5.79 4.41
CA ALA A 154 11.66 6.84 4.64
C ALA A 154 11.69 7.92 3.55
N LEU A 155 11.06 7.67 2.41
CA LEU A 155 11.03 8.57 1.26
C LEU A 155 9.81 9.49 1.31
N SER A 156 9.99 10.75 0.96
CA SER A 156 8.91 11.73 0.85
C SER A 156 7.99 11.43 -0.33
N ALA A 157 8.54 10.88 -1.39
CA ALA A 157 7.82 10.54 -2.61
C ALA A 157 8.51 9.39 -3.35
N VAL A 158 7.73 8.60 -4.08
CA VAL A 158 8.24 7.53 -4.96
C VAL A 158 7.63 7.68 -6.34
N LEU A 159 8.49 7.78 -7.35
CA LEU A 159 8.14 7.71 -8.76
C LEU A 159 8.24 6.26 -9.24
N GLY A 160 7.18 5.78 -9.89
CA GLY A 160 7.20 4.56 -10.68
C GLY A 160 7.19 4.90 -12.16
N VAL A 161 8.11 4.34 -12.93
CA VAL A 161 8.07 4.43 -14.39
C VAL A 161 7.88 3.04 -14.95
N SER A 162 6.88 2.86 -15.78
CA SER A 162 6.55 1.59 -16.42
C SER A 162 6.18 1.81 -17.89
N ARG A 163 6.21 0.74 -18.67
CA ARG A 163 5.89 0.76 -20.11
C ARG A 163 4.63 -0.08 -20.36
N PRO A 164 3.42 0.48 -20.27
CA PRO A 164 2.18 -0.28 -20.52
C PRO A 164 2.04 -0.70 -21.98
N GLU A 165 2.59 0.07 -22.91
CA GLU A 165 2.60 -0.23 -24.34
C GLU A 165 3.86 0.36 -25.02
N ALA A 166 4.11 -0.07 -26.27
CA ALA A 166 5.26 0.39 -27.02
C ALA A 166 5.18 1.90 -27.30
N GLY A 167 6.29 2.62 -27.09
CA GLY A 167 6.36 4.05 -27.33
C GLY A 167 5.69 4.93 -26.27
N VAL A 168 5.19 4.33 -25.16
CA VAL A 168 4.52 5.06 -24.09
C VAL A 168 5.06 4.65 -22.73
N PHE A 169 5.44 5.61 -21.92
CA PHE A 169 5.67 5.43 -20.49
C PHE A 169 4.45 5.85 -19.68
N ARG A 170 4.23 5.15 -18.57
CA ARG A 170 3.36 5.59 -17.50
C ARG A 170 4.24 6.01 -16.33
N ILE A 171 4.13 7.27 -15.95
CA ILE A 171 4.74 7.80 -14.72
C ILE A 171 3.66 7.80 -13.65
N ALA A 172 3.96 7.24 -12.49
CA ALA A 172 3.11 7.26 -11.32
C ALA A 172 3.91 7.81 -10.14
N LEU A 173 3.33 8.75 -9.39
CA LEU A 173 3.90 9.33 -8.17
C LEU A 173 3.02 8.96 -6.99
N VAL A 174 3.62 8.44 -5.93
CA VAL A 174 3.00 8.31 -4.62
C VAL A 174 3.81 9.16 -3.65
N ALA A 175 3.16 10.07 -2.95
CA ALA A 175 3.84 11.00 -2.06
C ALA A 175 3.03 11.26 -0.79
N ASP A 176 3.73 11.66 0.27
CA ASP A 176 3.15 12.21 1.48
C ASP A 176 2.81 13.69 1.22
N ALA A 177 1.54 14.05 1.40
CA ALA A 177 1.05 15.40 1.15
C ALA A 177 1.69 16.46 2.08
N ALA A 178 2.21 16.06 3.24
CA ALA A 178 2.92 16.95 4.16
C ALA A 178 4.35 17.26 3.70
N ALA A 179 4.99 16.29 3.02
CA ALA A 179 6.37 16.43 2.52
C ALA A 179 6.42 17.00 1.09
N LEU A 180 5.48 16.60 0.25
CA LEU A 180 5.33 17.07 -1.12
C LEU A 180 3.86 17.39 -1.38
N PRO A 181 3.44 18.68 -1.40
CA PRO A 181 2.07 19.05 -1.72
C PRO A 181 1.61 18.55 -3.09
N PRO A 182 0.31 18.23 -3.31
CA PRO A 182 -0.18 17.71 -4.58
C PRO A 182 0.08 18.59 -5.80
N THR A 183 0.10 19.90 -5.60
CA THR A 183 0.47 20.89 -6.65
C THR A 183 1.91 20.71 -7.10
N ASP A 184 2.82 20.54 -6.16
CA ASP A 184 4.26 20.38 -6.43
C ASP A 184 4.53 18.99 -7.02
N GLY A 185 3.81 17.96 -6.55
CA GLY A 185 3.83 16.64 -7.16
C GLY A 185 3.35 16.63 -8.61
N ALA A 186 2.31 17.41 -8.93
CA ALA A 186 1.84 17.57 -10.31
C ALA A 186 2.87 18.30 -11.19
N ALA A 187 3.52 19.34 -10.67
CA ALA A 187 4.59 20.05 -11.36
C ALA A 187 5.80 19.13 -11.60
N LEU A 188 6.16 18.29 -10.62
CA LEU A 188 7.24 17.31 -10.73
C LEU A 188 6.97 16.29 -11.84
N ILE A 189 5.75 15.71 -11.88
CA ILE A 189 5.36 14.79 -12.97
C ILE A 189 5.40 15.48 -14.32
N ALA A 190 4.94 16.74 -14.40
CA ALA A 190 4.93 17.49 -15.65
C ALA A 190 6.36 17.76 -16.15
N ALA A 191 7.26 18.18 -15.27
CA ALA A 191 8.67 18.41 -15.60
C ALA A 191 9.39 17.11 -16.01
N LEU A 192 9.12 15.99 -15.33
CA LEU A 192 9.68 14.70 -15.71
C LEU A 192 9.17 14.26 -17.08
N ALA A 193 7.87 14.44 -17.34
CA ALA A 193 7.28 14.11 -18.63
C ALA A 193 7.93 14.92 -19.77
N ASP A 194 8.14 16.21 -19.56
CA ASP A 194 8.81 17.08 -20.53
C ASP A 194 10.24 16.61 -20.83
N LEU A 195 11.01 16.23 -19.81
CA LEU A 195 12.36 15.67 -19.99
C LEU A 195 12.38 14.33 -20.74
N ILE A 196 11.32 13.52 -20.62
CA ILE A 196 11.19 12.25 -21.36
C ILE A 196 10.80 12.53 -22.82
N GLU A 197 9.86 13.44 -23.04
CA GLU A 197 9.41 13.82 -24.39
C GLU A 197 10.49 14.61 -25.15
N HIS A 198 11.30 15.42 -24.43
CA HIS A 198 12.36 16.26 -24.96
C HIS A 198 13.70 15.98 -24.24
N PRO A 199 14.34 14.85 -24.48
CA PRO A 199 15.49 14.40 -23.68
C PRO A 199 16.79 15.16 -23.92
N ALA A 200 16.89 16.03 -24.92
CA ALA A 200 18.10 16.77 -25.26
C ALA A 200 18.77 17.50 -24.07
N PRO A 201 18.03 18.15 -23.15
CA PRO A 201 18.62 18.77 -21.96
C PRO A 201 19.34 17.78 -21.02
N LEU A 202 18.96 16.51 -21.00
CA LEU A 202 19.60 15.50 -20.16
C LEU A 202 21.05 15.20 -20.57
N PHE A 203 21.40 15.49 -21.82
CA PHE A 203 22.71 15.22 -22.42
C PHE A 203 23.57 16.49 -22.58
N SER A 204 23.03 17.67 -22.30
CA SER A 204 23.78 18.94 -22.24
C SER A 204 24.35 19.13 -20.83
N ARG A 205 25.65 19.42 -20.75
CA ARG A 205 26.31 19.80 -19.50
C ARG A 205 26.00 21.27 -19.16
#